data_60f063c17eeb719f13f6663adda86776
#
_entry.id   60f063c17eeb719f13f6663adda86776
#
_cell.length_a   1.000
_cell.length_b   1.000
_cell.length_c   1.000
_cell.angle_alpha   90.00
_cell.angle_beta   90.00
_cell.angle_gamma   90.00
#
_symmetry.space_group_name_H-M   'P 1'
#
loop_
_entity.id
_entity.type
_entity.pdbx_description
1 polymer ?
#
loop_
_entity_poly.entity_id
_entity_poly.type
_entity_poly.pdbx_seq_one_letter_code
_entity_poly.pdbx_strand_id
1 'polypeptide(L)'
;IGLPPFDEAPEWPYNVIPDALMLNGNLMGLALSSADSGAIEARLVPPLEGVSVDASALALTNTACADWDEDWLAPRAAETSPGQWQITLQGGFPRRCEAQAALQLLDRNVITERHVRAVWASLGGRFSSLPGSVREGVLPAGAERIAQHDSRPWGEVLRHMNKASDNAQTRLLLLQLGAAAMKAAAHGMTTLSAAQRDVQRWFDEQRIARDGLVVDNGSGLSRSERIAPRTMARAIEVALNGRHAPEMLMSLPVAGVDGTMRDRLKGTRA
;
A
#
# COMPACT_ATOMS: atom_id res chain seq x y z
N ILE A 1 -14.75 5.19 -1.53
CA ILE A 1 -13.95 4.75 -2.68
C ILE A 1 -13.71 3.24 -2.51
N GLY A 2 -14.70 2.45 -2.89
CA GLY A 2 -14.65 1.03 -2.60
C GLY A 2 -14.12 0.20 -3.75
N LEU A 3 -12.80 0.19 -4.01
CA LEU A 3 -12.23 -0.87 -4.82
C LEU A 3 -12.13 -2.14 -3.97
N PRO A 4 -12.66 -3.27 -4.41
CA PRO A 4 -12.59 -4.51 -3.63
C PRO A 4 -11.14 -5.00 -3.49
N PRO A 5 -10.84 -5.86 -2.48
CA PRO A 5 -9.58 -6.57 -2.42
C PRO A 5 -9.41 -7.50 -3.63
N PHE A 6 -8.18 -7.93 -3.91
CA PHE A 6 -7.90 -8.79 -5.07
C PHE A 6 -8.28 -10.26 -4.86
N ASP A 7 -8.25 -10.70 -3.61
CA ASP A 7 -8.49 -12.08 -3.21
C ASP A 7 -9.05 -12.17 -1.78
N GLU A 8 -9.04 -13.37 -1.21
CA GLU A 8 -9.58 -13.68 0.12
C GLU A 8 -8.57 -13.43 1.26
N ALA A 9 -7.41 -12.88 0.97
CA ALA A 9 -6.36 -12.55 1.95
C ALA A 9 -6.20 -11.02 2.11
N PRO A 10 -7.22 -10.31 2.63
CA PRO A 10 -7.24 -8.84 2.69
C PRO A 10 -6.21 -8.26 3.65
N GLU A 11 -5.62 -9.08 4.52
CA GLU A 11 -4.62 -8.68 5.50
C GLU A 11 -3.27 -8.28 4.89
N TRP A 12 -2.97 -8.69 3.67
CA TRP A 12 -1.68 -8.44 3.05
C TRP A 12 -1.57 -7.06 2.38
N PRO A 13 -0.38 -6.46 2.31
CA PRO A 13 -0.17 -5.11 1.80
C PRO A 13 -0.67 -4.87 0.38
N TYR A 14 -0.60 -5.88 -0.49
CA TYR A 14 -1.05 -5.75 -1.89
C TYR A 14 -2.57 -5.57 -2.01
N ASN A 15 -3.32 -5.93 -0.97
CA ASN A 15 -4.78 -5.78 -0.91
C ASN A 15 -5.24 -4.44 -0.32
N VAL A 16 -4.34 -3.59 0.17
CA VAL A 16 -4.71 -2.30 0.75
C VAL A 16 -5.58 -1.50 -0.22
N ILE A 17 -6.72 -1.07 0.26
CA ILE A 17 -7.61 -0.19 -0.48
C ILE A 17 -7.05 1.23 -0.42
N PRO A 18 -6.76 1.87 -1.57
CA PRO A 18 -6.18 3.20 -1.59
C PRO A 18 -7.13 4.24 -1.02
N ASP A 19 -6.57 5.18 -0.29
CA ASP A 19 -7.27 6.31 0.29
C ASP A 19 -6.51 7.61 0.02
N ALA A 20 -7.20 8.76 0.10
CA ALA A 20 -6.57 10.07 0.00
C ALA A 20 -5.60 10.36 1.15
N LEU A 21 -5.82 9.77 2.32
CA LEU A 21 -4.93 9.82 3.48
C LEU A 21 -4.49 8.41 3.84
N MET A 22 -3.23 8.09 3.54
CA MET A 22 -2.63 6.80 3.85
C MET A 22 -1.45 7.00 4.81
N LEU A 23 -1.72 7.00 6.11
CA LEU A 23 -0.67 7.00 7.12
C LEU A 23 -0.07 5.60 7.22
N ASN A 24 1.25 5.50 7.10
CA ASN A 24 1.98 4.22 7.05
C ASN A 24 1.39 3.23 6.01
N GLY A 25 0.90 3.74 4.88
CA GLY A 25 0.27 2.91 3.85
C GLY A 25 -1.08 2.29 4.26
N ASN A 26 -1.72 2.76 5.32
CA ASN A 26 -2.87 2.14 6.00
C ASN A 26 -2.59 0.72 6.50
N LEU A 27 -1.34 0.47 6.87
CA LEU A 27 -0.86 -0.81 7.37
C LEU A 27 -0.41 -0.70 8.82
N MET A 28 -0.59 -1.76 9.56
CA MET A 28 0.04 -1.98 10.85
C MET A 28 1.37 -2.68 10.61
N GLY A 29 2.47 -2.04 11.00
CA GLY A 29 3.77 -2.68 11.00
C GLY A 29 3.92 -3.56 12.24
N LEU A 30 4.43 -4.78 12.06
CA LEU A 30 4.81 -5.71 13.11
C LEU A 30 6.30 -5.95 13.03
N ALA A 31 6.99 -5.86 14.15
CA ALA A 31 8.33 -6.36 14.32
C ALA A 31 8.26 -7.61 15.19
N LEU A 32 8.85 -8.70 14.72
CA LEU A 32 8.89 -9.98 15.40
C LEU A 32 10.34 -10.37 15.67
N SER A 33 10.59 -10.98 16.81
CA SER A 33 11.89 -11.56 17.13
C SER A 33 11.77 -12.82 17.95
N SER A 34 12.70 -13.73 17.77
CA SER A 34 12.78 -14.99 18.51
C SER A 34 14.21 -15.38 18.83
N ALA A 35 14.40 -16.09 19.96
CA ALA A 35 15.63 -16.77 20.32
C ALA A 35 15.56 -18.27 19.98
N ASP A 36 16.53 -19.05 20.43
CA ASP A 36 16.54 -20.53 20.32
C ASP A 36 15.38 -21.19 21.06
N SER A 37 14.97 -20.58 22.17
CA SER A 37 13.89 -21.03 23.04
C SER A 37 13.25 -19.85 23.75
N GLY A 38 12.06 -20.04 24.29
CA GLY A 38 11.33 -18.99 24.99
C GLY A 38 10.19 -18.40 24.18
N ALA A 39 9.71 -17.25 24.60
CA ALA A 39 8.61 -16.56 23.95
C ALA A 39 9.07 -15.86 22.65
N ILE A 40 8.18 -15.79 21.69
CA ILE A 40 8.35 -14.94 20.51
C ILE A 40 7.88 -13.53 20.89
N GLU A 41 8.73 -12.55 20.67
CA GLU A 41 8.39 -11.16 20.89
C GLU A 41 7.76 -10.54 19.62
N ALA A 42 6.66 -9.82 19.80
CA ALA A 42 5.99 -9.13 18.74
C ALA A 42 5.55 -7.72 19.19
N ARG A 43 5.78 -6.72 18.38
CA ARG A 43 5.36 -5.35 18.68
C ARG A 43 4.95 -4.59 17.42
N LEU A 44 4.05 -3.61 17.59
CA LEU A 44 3.66 -2.68 16.53
C LEU A 44 4.76 -1.64 16.28
N VAL A 45 5.03 -1.36 15.01
CA VAL A 45 6.00 -0.34 14.55
C VAL A 45 5.43 0.41 13.35
N PRO A 46 5.04 1.66 13.51
CA PRO A 46 4.94 2.42 14.75
C PRO A 46 3.83 1.90 15.68
N PRO A 47 3.85 2.27 16.96
CA PRO A 47 2.81 1.88 17.91
C PRO A 47 1.46 2.51 17.55
N LEU A 48 0.38 1.82 17.88
CA LEU A 48 -1.00 2.28 17.74
C LEU A 48 -1.63 2.38 19.13
N GLU A 49 -2.20 3.54 19.48
CA GLU A 49 -2.86 3.71 20.78
C GLU A 49 -4.02 2.71 20.94
N GLY A 50 -4.04 1.99 22.06
CA GLY A 50 -5.09 1.03 22.37
C GLY A 50 -5.10 -0.22 21.48
N VAL A 51 -3.98 -0.52 20.82
CA VAL A 51 -3.82 -1.76 20.05
C VAL A 51 -2.65 -2.56 20.62
N SER A 52 -2.90 -3.79 21.02
CA SER A 52 -1.90 -4.72 21.54
C SER A 52 -1.69 -5.91 20.60
N VAL A 53 -0.53 -6.57 20.73
CA VAL A 53 -0.21 -7.80 19.98
C VAL A 53 -0.02 -8.93 20.97
N ASP A 54 -0.67 -10.05 20.70
CA ASP A 54 -0.53 -11.30 21.43
C ASP A 54 0.12 -12.34 20.51
N ALA A 55 1.33 -12.73 20.81
CA ALA A 55 2.11 -13.75 20.11
C ALA A 55 2.13 -15.10 20.84
N SER A 56 1.34 -15.27 21.91
CA SER A 56 1.36 -16.49 22.75
C SER A 56 0.93 -17.76 22.01
N ALA A 57 0.20 -17.63 20.90
CA ALA A 57 -0.23 -18.74 20.06
C ALA A 57 0.74 -19.05 18.90
N LEU A 58 1.88 -18.35 18.81
CA LEU A 58 2.96 -18.70 17.90
C LEU A 58 3.85 -19.79 18.49
N ALA A 59 4.19 -20.78 17.67
CA ALA A 59 5.14 -21.84 18.01
C ALA A 59 6.48 -21.62 17.31
N LEU A 60 7.60 -21.91 18.01
CA LEU A 60 8.92 -21.87 17.41
C LEU A 60 9.12 -23.02 16.42
N THR A 61 9.51 -22.72 15.20
CA THR A 61 9.78 -23.69 14.13
C THR A 61 11.28 -23.76 13.78
N ASN A 62 11.62 -24.70 12.91
CA ASN A 62 12.97 -24.85 12.34
C ASN A 62 13.01 -24.36 10.88
N THR A 63 11.97 -23.71 10.41
CA THR A 63 11.90 -23.06 9.09
C THR A 63 13.02 -22.03 8.97
N ALA A 64 13.54 -21.80 7.78
CA ALA A 64 14.56 -20.77 7.57
C ALA A 64 13.98 -19.37 7.83
N CYS A 65 14.76 -18.47 8.44
CA CYS A 65 14.28 -17.10 8.70
C CYS A 65 13.94 -16.31 7.42
N ALA A 66 14.48 -16.71 6.27
CA ALA A 66 14.11 -16.12 4.98
C ALA A 66 12.66 -16.44 4.57
N ASP A 67 12.15 -17.56 5.06
CA ASP A 67 10.81 -18.10 4.76
C ASP A 67 9.93 -18.05 6.01
N TRP A 68 10.07 -17.01 6.82
CA TRP A 68 9.48 -16.88 8.16
C TRP A 68 7.95 -16.98 8.18
N ASP A 69 7.29 -16.70 7.06
CA ASP A 69 5.84 -16.66 6.89
C ASP A 69 5.24 -17.96 6.32
N GLU A 70 6.06 -18.98 6.01
CA GLU A 70 5.54 -20.26 5.50
C GLU A 70 4.61 -20.98 6.49
N ASP A 71 4.95 -20.94 7.79
CA ASP A 71 4.16 -21.57 8.85
C ASP A 71 3.17 -20.59 9.50
N TRP A 72 3.05 -19.38 8.95
CA TRP A 72 2.21 -18.34 9.47
C TRP A 72 0.73 -18.61 9.17
N LEU A 73 -0.12 -18.46 10.17
CA LEU A 73 -1.57 -18.48 9.97
C LEU A 73 -2.12 -17.06 10.00
N ALA A 74 -3.18 -16.81 9.23
CA ALA A 74 -3.80 -15.49 9.14
C ALA A 74 -4.07 -14.89 10.53
N PRO A 75 -3.48 -13.73 10.87
CA PRO A 75 -3.68 -13.09 12.16
C PRO A 75 -5.14 -12.65 12.33
N ARG A 76 -5.55 -12.47 13.57
CA ARG A 76 -6.91 -12.02 13.89
C ARG A 76 -6.87 -10.75 14.71
N ALA A 77 -7.79 -9.83 14.41
CA ALA A 77 -8.04 -8.65 15.21
C ALA A 77 -9.39 -8.76 15.91
N ALA A 78 -9.43 -8.44 17.20
CA ALA A 78 -10.66 -8.40 17.98
C ALA A 78 -10.66 -7.17 18.89
N GLU A 79 -11.82 -6.53 19.01
CA GLU A 79 -12.03 -5.50 20.02
C GLU A 79 -12.33 -6.18 21.36
N THR A 80 -11.44 -6.00 22.34
CA THR A 80 -11.53 -6.63 23.68
C THR A 80 -12.34 -5.82 24.67
N SER A 81 -12.37 -4.51 24.46
CA SER A 81 -13.24 -3.55 25.15
C SER A 81 -13.35 -2.31 24.29
N PRO A 82 -14.31 -1.41 24.54
CA PRO A 82 -14.51 -0.23 23.70
C PRO A 82 -13.22 0.52 23.41
N GLY A 83 -12.81 0.53 22.14
CA GLY A 83 -11.61 1.19 21.68
C GLY A 83 -10.30 0.45 21.98
N GLN A 84 -10.30 -0.75 22.54
CA GLN A 84 -9.10 -1.57 22.77
C GLN A 84 -9.11 -2.77 21.84
N TRP A 85 -8.06 -2.91 21.05
CA TRP A 85 -7.91 -3.98 20.06
C TRP A 85 -6.77 -4.89 20.43
N GLN A 86 -6.97 -6.18 20.22
CA GLN A 86 -5.92 -7.19 20.32
C GLN A 86 -5.73 -7.87 18.98
N ILE A 87 -4.45 -7.92 18.54
CA ILE A 87 -4.03 -8.67 17.38
C ILE A 87 -3.44 -9.98 17.87
N THR A 88 -4.07 -11.09 17.54
CA THR A 88 -3.58 -12.43 17.89
C THR A 88 -2.84 -13.01 16.70
N LEU A 89 -1.56 -13.33 16.92
CA LEU A 89 -0.71 -14.02 15.96
C LEU A 89 -0.74 -15.53 16.24
N GLN A 90 -0.74 -16.35 15.19
CA GLN A 90 -0.84 -17.80 15.32
C GLN A 90 -0.08 -18.51 14.20
N GLY A 91 0.22 -19.80 14.42
CA GLY A 91 1.03 -20.61 13.50
C GLY A 91 2.46 -20.76 13.98
N GLY A 92 3.42 -20.78 13.04
CA GLY A 92 4.83 -20.96 13.32
C GLY A 92 5.65 -19.71 13.08
N PHE A 93 6.76 -19.56 13.83
CA PHE A 93 7.78 -18.55 13.59
C PHE A 93 9.17 -19.14 13.84
N PRO A 94 10.15 -18.91 12.95
CA PRO A 94 11.46 -19.54 13.05
C PRO A 94 12.21 -19.18 14.33
N ARG A 95 13.09 -20.07 14.79
CA ARG A 95 14.07 -19.78 15.86
C ARG A 95 15.14 -18.84 15.38
N ARG A 96 15.69 -18.01 16.28
CA ARG A 96 16.78 -17.05 15.97
C ARG A 96 16.46 -16.19 14.74
N CYS A 97 15.26 -15.66 14.69
CA CYS A 97 14.77 -14.90 13.54
C CYS A 97 14.30 -13.52 13.97
N GLU A 98 14.60 -12.54 13.13
CA GLU A 98 14.00 -11.20 13.17
C GLU A 98 13.28 -10.97 11.85
N ALA A 99 12.00 -10.59 11.92
CA ALA A 99 11.20 -10.32 10.76
C ALA A 99 10.32 -9.07 10.94
N GLN A 100 9.89 -8.52 9.83
CA GLN A 100 8.92 -7.43 9.80
C GLN A 100 7.77 -7.83 8.89
N ALA A 101 6.56 -7.65 9.38
CA ALA A 101 5.34 -7.77 8.60
C ALA A 101 4.62 -6.44 8.54
N ALA A 102 3.84 -6.25 7.49
CA ALA A 102 2.91 -5.14 7.37
C ALA A 102 1.54 -5.71 7.04
N LEU A 103 0.52 -5.42 7.84
CA LEU A 103 -0.78 -6.08 7.79
C LEU A 103 -1.92 -5.05 7.82
N GLN A 104 -2.98 -5.35 7.09
CA GLN A 104 -4.25 -4.62 7.16
C GLN A 104 -5.27 -5.48 7.91
N LEU A 105 -5.38 -5.30 9.22
CA LEU A 105 -6.31 -6.04 10.07
C LEU A 105 -7.42 -5.18 10.68
N LEU A 106 -7.23 -3.86 10.66
CA LEU A 106 -8.19 -2.90 11.20
C LEU A 106 -8.70 -1.98 10.08
N ASP A 107 -9.89 -1.43 10.28
CA ASP A 107 -10.41 -0.39 9.40
C ASP A 107 -9.44 0.80 9.31
N ARG A 108 -9.32 1.38 8.13
CA ARG A 108 -8.42 2.50 7.83
C ARG A 108 -8.60 3.71 8.76
N ASN A 109 -9.85 4.01 9.14
CA ASN A 109 -10.13 5.14 10.04
C ASN A 109 -9.61 4.83 11.44
N VAL A 110 -9.72 3.58 11.88
CA VAL A 110 -9.15 3.12 13.16
C VAL A 110 -7.62 3.25 13.11
N ILE A 111 -6.97 2.71 12.08
CA ILE A 111 -5.50 2.81 11.94
C ILE A 111 -5.05 4.27 11.95
N THR A 112 -5.69 5.12 11.14
CA THR A 112 -5.37 6.55 11.05
C THR A 112 -5.51 7.25 12.40
N GLU A 113 -6.65 7.03 13.09
CA GLU A 113 -6.89 7.64 14.38
C GLU A 113 -5.84 7.21 15.42
N ARG A 114 -5.54 5.91 15.49
CA ARG A 114 -4.57 5.36 16.44
C ARG A 114 -3.15 5.86 16.20
N HIS A 115 -2.75 5.99 14.93
CA HIS A 115 -1.48 6.64 14.60
C HIS A 115 -1.43 8.10 15.06
N VAL A 116 -2.46 8.89 14.73
CA VAL A 116 -2.50 10.31 15.11
C VAL A 116 -2.47 10.45 16.63
N ARG A 117 -3.21 9.62 17.39
CA ARG A 117 -3.21 9.64 18.85
C ARG A 117 -1.84 9.26 19.43
N ALA A 118 -1.21 8.21 18.91
CA ALA A 118 0.10 7.78 19.39
C ALA A 118 1.17 8.85 19.14
N VAL A 119 1.19 9.46 17.95
CA VAL A 119 2.12 10.55 17.63
C VAL A 119 1.83 11.78 18.48
N TRP A 120 0.55 12.17 18.63
CA TRP A 120 0.18 13.32 19.46
C TRP A 120 0.59 13.12 20.91
N ALA A 121 0.37 11.94 21.48
CA ALA A 121 0.81 11.60 22.83
C ALA A 121 2.33 11.64 22.97
N SER A 122 3.09 11.15 21.97
CA SER A 122 4.56 11.19 21.99
C SER A 122 5.13 12.62 21.99
N LEU A 123 4.36 13.57 21.45
CA LEU A 123 4.67 15.01 21.46
C LEU A 123 4.16 15.73 22.72
N GLY A 124 3.62 15.00 23.70
CA GLY A 124 3.09 15.56 24.95
C GLY A 124 1.63 16.04 24.85
N GLY A 125 0.98 15.83 23.72
CA GLY A 125 -0.41 16.20 23.51
C GLY A 125 -1.39 15.22 24.17
N ARG A 126 -2.63 15.66 24.36
CA ARG A 126 -3.72 14.85 24.90
C ARG A 126 -4.99 15.11 24.12
N PHE A 127 -5.78 14.06 23.89
CA PHE A 127 -7.15 14.17 23.37
C PHE A 127 -8.15 14.16 24.51
N SER A 128 -9.14 15.02 24.46
CA SER A 128 -10.26 15.02 25.40
C SER A 128 -11.32 13.98 25.03
N SER A 129 -11.36 13.54 23.75
CA SER A 129 -12.30 12.56 23.25
C SER A 129 -11.76 11.14 23.37
N LEU A 130 -12.68 10.19 23.61
CA LEU A 130 -12.39 8.77 23.54
C LEU A 130 -12.04 8.36 22.09
N PRO A 131 -11.29 7.24 21.89
CA PRO A 131 -11.09 6.64 20.58
C PRO A 131 -12.41 6.28 19.88
N GLY A 132 -12.39 6.27 18.53
CA GLY A 132 -13.59 6.01 17.71
C GLY A 132 -14.32 7.27 17.28
N SER A 133 -13.71 8.45 17.43
CA SER A 133 -14.29 9.76 17.10
C SER A 133 -13.97 10.24 15.67
N VAL A 134 -13.17 9.53 14.89
CA VAL A 134 -12.88 9.89 13.49
C VAL A 134 -14.12 9.72 12.62
N ARG A 135 -14.46 10.76 11.88
CA ARG A 135 -15.62 10.79 10.98
C ARG A 135 -15.23 11.42 9.65
N GLU A 136 -15.79 10.89 8.59
CA GLU A 136 -15.75 11.57 7.30
C GLU A 136 -16.62 12.84 7.37
N GLY A 137 -16.13 13.92 6.78
CA GLY A 137 -16.83 15.20 6.81
C GLY A 137 -16.33 16.16 5.75
N VAL A 138 -17.04 17.26 5.62
CA VAL A 138 -16.65 18.38 4.75
C VAL A 138 -15.84 19.37 5.60
N LEU A 139 -14.77 19.94 5.00
CA LEU A 139 -14.00 20.99 5.66
C LEU A 139 -14.92 22.16 6.02
N PRO A 140 -14.98 22.59 7.30
CA PRO A 140 -15.82 23.71 7.72
C PRO A 140 -15.49 24.99 6.96
N ALA A 141 -16.49 25.77 6.63
CA ALA A 141 -16.29 27.10 6.07
C ALA A 141 -15.50 27.96 7.06
N GLY A 142 -14.45 28.63 6.56
CA GLY A 142 -13.59 29.46 7.39
C GLY A 142 -12.48 28.74 8.15
N ALA A 143 -12.31 27.44 7.94
CA ALA A 143 -11.18 26.70 8.50
C ALA A 143 -9.85 27.25 7.97
N GLU A 144 -8.91 27.54 8.87
CA GLU A 144 -7.57 28.01 8.52
C GLU A 144 -6.60 26.86 8.38
N ARG A 145 -5.70 26.96 7.41
CA ARG A 145 -4.60 25.99 7.24
C ARG A 145 -3.51 26.29 8.26
N ILE A 146 -3.35 25.44 9.26
CA ILE A 146 -2.31 25.58 10.28
C ILE A 146 -0.97 24.94 9.91
N ALA A 147 -0.99 23.95 9.01
CA ALA A 147 0.22 23.28 8.51
C ALA A 147 -0.02 22.69 7.12
N GLN A 148 1.04 22.47 6.39
CA GLN A 148 1.04 21.76 5.11
C GLN A 148 2.24 20.83 5.05
N HIS A 149 2.02 19.66 4.50
CA HIS A 149 3.08 18.72 4.11
C HIS A 149 2.91 18.40 2.62
N ASP A 150 3.97 18.59 1.86
CA ASP A 150 4.00 18.22 0.45
C ASP A 150 4.69 16.86 0.29
N SER A 151 4.12 16.00 -0.56
CA SER A 151 4.73 14.71 -0.83
C SER A 151 6.04 14.85 -1.63
N ARG A 152 6.79 13.76 -1.71
CA ARG A 152 7.98 13.68 -2.56
C ARG A 152 7.62 13.95 -4.03
N PRO A 153 8.58 14.44 -4.86
CA PRO A 153 8.38 14.58 -6.30
C PRO A 153 7.92 13.26 -6.94
N TRP A 154 7.12 13.36 -7.99
CA TRP A 154 6.56 12.18 -8.68
C TRP A 154 7.62 11.18 -9.15
N GLY A 155 8.80 11.64 -9.59
CA GLY A 155 9.88 10.75 -10.00
C GLY A 155 10.34 9.83 -8.87
N GLU A 156 10.43 10.32 -7.64
CA GLU A 156 10.79 9.52 -6.46
C GLU A 156 9.66 8.57 -6.05
N VAL A 157 8.41 9.05 -6.09
CA VAL A 157 7.23 8.23 -5.78
C VAL A 157 7.13 7.06 -6.75
N LEU A 158 7.23 7.32 -8.07
CA LEU A 158 7.20 6.30 -9.12
C LEU A 158 8.34 5.29 -8.97
N ARG A 159 9.54 5.78 -8.65
CA ARG A 159 10.68 4.89 -8.41
C ARG A 159 10.42 3.93 -7.24
N HIS A 160 9.95 4.43 -6.12
CA HIS A 160 9.63 3.57 -4.98
C HIS A 160 8.51 2.58 -5.32
N MET A 161 7.43 3.08 -5.88
CA MET A 161 6.24 2.32 -6.24
C MET A 161 6.57 1.14 -7.18
N ASN A 162 7.31 1.40 -8.26
CA ASN A 162 7.65 0.36 -9.24
C ASN A 162 8.68 -0.64 -8.70
N LYS A 163 9.69 -0.17 -7.94
CA LYS A 163 10.73 -1.06 -7.37
C LYS A 163 10.21 -1.93 -6.24
N ALA A 164 9.29 -1.41 -5.43
CA ALA A 164 8.64 -2.16 -4.35
C ALA A 164 7.43 -2.97 -4.84
N SER A 165 6.95 -2.74 -6.07
CA SER A 165 5.69 -3.30 -6.57
C SER A 165 4.49 -2.93 -5.68
N ASP A 166 4.39 -1.65 -5.32
CA ASP A 166 3.35 -1.15 -4.41
C ASP A 166 2.01 -1.00 -5.14
N ASN A 167 1.17 -2.01 -5.01
CA ASN A 167 -0.13 -2.08 -5.68
C ASN A 167 -1.12 -1.02 -5.17
N ALA A 168 -1.06 -0.66 -3.90
CA ALA A 168 -1.94 0.37 -3.33
C ALA A 168 -1.59 1.75 -3.91
N GLN A 169 -0.30 2.07 -4.02
CA GLN A 169 0.13 3.34 -4.61
C GLN A 169 -0.17 3.42 -6.12
N THR A 170 -0.03 2.31 -6.87
CA THR A 170 -0.40 2.31 -8.31
C THR A 170 -1.89 2.51 -8.52
N ARG A 171 -2.73 1.87 -7.69
CA ARG A 171 -4.19 2.13 -7.67
C ARG A 171 -4.50 3.59 -7.34
N LEU A 172 -3.82 4.15 -6.33
CA LEU A 172 -3.99 5.55 -5.95
C LEU A 172 -3.57 6.50 -7.07
N LEU A 173 -2.47 6.20 -7.77
CA LEU A 173 -2.02 6.99 -8.92
C LEU A 173 -3.09 7.05 -10.01
N LEU A 174 -3.67 5.91 -10.38
CA LEU A 174 -4.77 5.86 -11.35
C LEU A 174 -5.96 6.73 -10.90
N LEU A 175 -6.35 6.62 -9.62
CA LEU A 175 -7.44 7.45 -9.08
C LEU A 175 -7.09 8.94 -9.07
N GLN A 176 -5.83 9.31 -8.85
CA GLN A 176 -5.37 10.70 -8.90
C GLN A 176 -5.45 11.28 -10.32
N LEU A 177 -5.11 10.49 -11.34
CA LEU A 177 -5.33 10.88 -12.74
C LEU A 177 -6.82 11.18 -12.99
N GLY A 178 -7.70 10.30 -12.50
CA GLY A 178 -9.14 10.51 -12.60
C GLY A 178 -9.64 11.74 -11.87
N ALA A 179 -9.15 12.00 -10.66
CA ALA A 179 -9.50 13.19 -9.90
C ALA A 179 -9.05 14.49 -10.59
N ALA A 180 -7.87 14.47 -11.23
CA ALA A 180 -7.38 15.58 -12.03
C ALA A 180 -8.26 15.80 -13.27
N ALA A 181 -8.63 14.71 -13.98
CA ALA A 181 -9.50 14.76 -15.14
C ALA A 181 -10.92 15.26 -14.80
N MET A 182 -11.45 14.91 -13.62
CA MET A 182 -12.79 15.34 -13.17
C MET A 182 -12.88 16.86 -12.92
N LYS A 183 -11.78 17.56 -12.62
CA LYS A 183 -11.79 19.04 -12.51
C LYS A 183 -12.17 19.71 -13.82
N ALA A 184 -12.00 19.02 -14.94
CA ALA A 184 -12.30 19.51 -16.28
C ALA A 184 -13.57 18.86 -16.91
N ALA A 185 -14.23 17.91 -16.21
CA ALA A 185 -15.30 17.10 -16.78
C ALA A 185 -16.68 17.36 -16.15
N ALA A 186 -17.73 17.00 -16.88
CA ALA A 186 -19.12 17.12 -16.45
C ALA A 186 -19.49 16.14 -15.32
N HIS A 187 -20.49 16.50 -14.54
CA HIS A 187 -21.03 15.75 -13.40
C HIS A 187 -21.50 14.34 -13.77
N GLY A 188 -21.32 13.38 -12.88
CA GLY A 188 -21.92 12.05 -12.96
C GLY A 188 -20.97 10.88 -13.24
N MET A 189 -19.65 11.12 -13.32
CA MET A 189 -18.65 10.05 -13.45
C MET A 189 -18.01 9.68 -12.13
N THR A 190 -17.63 8.41 -11.97
CA THR A 190 -16.73 8.00 -10.89
C THR A 190 -15.30 8.41 -11.21
N THR A 191 -14.48 8.59 -10.18
CA THR A 191 -13.04 8.89 -10.33
C THR A 191 -12.33 7.83 -11.17
N LEU A 192 -12.67 6.55 -10.99
CA LEU A 192 -12.09 5.46 -11.77
C LEU A 192 -12.47 5.57 -13.26
N SER A 193 -13.75 5.82 -13.57
CA SER A 193 -14.19 5.97 -14.96
C SER A 193 -13.55 7.18 -15.65
N ALA A 194 -13.28 8.25 -14.90
CA ALA A 194 -12.56 9.41 -15.40
C ALA A 194 -11.10 9.06 -15.71
N ALA A 195 -10.44 8.32 -14.82
CA ALA A 195 -9.07 7.83 -15.01
C ALA A 195 -8.96 6.94 -16.25
N GLN A 196 -9.84 5.97 -16.38
CA GLN A 196 -9.88 5.05 -17.52
C GLN A 196 -10.01 5.81 -18.85
N ARG A 197 -10.89 6.82 -18.91
CA ARG A 197 -11.04 7.69 -20.08
C ARG A 197 -9.80 8.53 -20.35
N ASP A 198 -9.17 9.02 -19.30
CA ASP A 198 -7.96 9.84 -19.43
C ASP A 198 -6.78 9.03 -20.01
N VAL A 199 -6.61 7.79 -19.52
CA VAL A 199 -5.63 6.85 -20.09
C VAL A 199 -5.94 6.56 -21.55
N GLN A 200 -7.21 6.27 -21.91
CA GLN A 200 -7.59 6.02 -23.30
C GLN A 200 -7.33 7.23 -24.20
N ARG A 201 -7.64 8.43 -23.70
CA ARG A 201 -7.34 9.69 -24.41
C ARG A 201 -5.85 9.83 -24.70
N TRP A 202 -4.98 9.53 -23.72
CA TRP A 202 -3.54 9.57 -23.92
C TRP A 202 -3.08 8.64 -25.05
N PHE A 203 -3.60 7.40 -25.11
CA PHE A 203 -3.32 6.49 -26.23
C PHE A 203 -3.73 7.09 -27.59
N ASP A 204 -4.92 7.70 -27.65
CA ASP A 204 -5.42 8.35 -28.88
C ASP A 204 -4.53 9.55 -29.27
N GLU A 205 -4.14 10.40 -28.31
CA GLU A 205 -3.22 11.54 -28.52
C GLU A 205 -1.84 11.08 -29.02
N GLN A 206 -1.33 9.96 -28.51
CA GLN A 206 -0.08 9.37 -28.97
C GLN A 206 -0.23 8.54 -30.26
N ARG A 207 -1.43 8.46 -30.82
CA ARG A 207 -1.75 7.65 -32.01
C ARG A 207 -1.36 6.19 -31.85
N ILE A 208 -1.60 5.62 -30.67
CA ILE A 208 -1.37 4.22 -30.35
C ILE A 208 -2.70 3.51 -30.45
N ALA A 209 -2.77 2.48 -31.30
CA ALA A 209 -3.97 1.62 -31.37
C ALA A 209 -4.21 0.96 -30.02
N ARG A 210 -5.44 1.04 -29.52
CA ARG A 210 -5.84 0.51 -28.21
C ARG A 210 -6.80 -0.67 -28.29
N ASP A 211 -6.75 -1.40 -29.39
CA ASP A 211 -7.59 -2.59 -29.58
C ASP A 211 -7.34 -3.60 -28.45
N GLY A 212 -8.42 -3.99 -27.77
CA GLY A 212 -8.34 -4.89 -26.64
C GLY A 212 -7.71 -4.31 -25.36
N LEU A 213 -7.46 -2.99 -25.31
CA LEU A 213 -7.01 -2.34 -24.07
C LEU A 213 -8.15 -2.28 -23.06
N VAL A 214 -7.95 -2.92 -21.92
CA VAL A 214 -8.81 -2.83 -20.74
C VAL A 214 -7.97 -2.31 -19.59
N VAL A 215 -8.31 -1.16 -19.08
CA VAL A 215 -7.75 -0.57 -17.85
C VAL A 215 -8.76 -0.81 -16.74
N ASP A 216 -8.37 -1.54 -15.71
CA ASP A 216 -9.22 -1.82 -14.56
C ASP A 216 -8.85 -0.92 -13.40
N ASN A 217 -7.90 -1.34 -12.56
CA ASN A 217 -7.57 -0.62 -11.33
C ASN A 217 -6.11 -0.12 -11.26
N GLY A 218 -5.30 -0.42 -12.25
CA GLY A 218 -3.93 0.07 -12.39
C GLY A 218 -2.90 -0.60 -11.48
N SER A 219 -3.26 -1.66 -10.75
CA SER A 219 -2.33 -2.35 -9.84
C SER A 219 -1.41 -3.36 -10.51
N GLY A 220 -1.78 -3.85 -11.70
CA GLY A 220 -1.15 -4.99 -12.33
C GLY A 220 -1.58 -6.36 -11.77
N LEU A 221 -2.44 -6.40 -10.74
CA LEU A 221 -2.99 -7.63 -10.16
C LEU A 221 -4.39 -7.98 -10.67
N SER A 222 -5.00 -7.09 -11.44
CA SER A 222 -6.34 -7.32 -11.98
C SER A 222 -6.38 -8.53 -12.91
N ARG A 223 -7.43 -9.33 -12.79
CA ARG A 223 -7.72 -10.43 -13.70
C ARG A 223 -8.44 -10.00 -14.98
N SER A 224 -8.91 -8.76 -15.04
CA SER A 224 -9.65 -8.18 -16.16
C SER A 224 -8.79 -7.27 -17.05
N GLU A 225 -7.71 -6.70 -16.55
CA GLU A 225 -6.80 -5.87 -17.34
C GLU A 225 -6.22 -6.60 -18.54
N ARG A 226 -6.19 -5.93 -19.68
CA ARG A 226 -5.70 -6.47 -20.96
C ARG A 226 -4.96 -5.39 -21.73
N ILE A 227 -3.85 -5.77 -22.32
CA ILE A 227 -3.15 -4.96 -23.30
C ILE A 227 -2.44 -5.88 -24.30
N ALA A 228 -2.55 -5.57 -25.58
CA ALA A 228 -1.83 -6.32 -26.60
C ALA A 228 -0.31 -6.02 -26.49
N PRO A 229 0.59 -7.02 -26.69
CA PRO A 229 2.04 -6.80 -26.60
C PRO A 229 2.54 -5.66 -27.52
N ARG A 230 1.97 -5.54 -28.71
CA ARG A 230 2.29 -4.45 -29.65
C ARG A 230 1.92 -3.08 -29.08
N THR A 231 0.75 -2.96 -28.48
CA THR A 231 0.26 -1.73 -27.84
C THR A 231 1.17 -1.35 -26.65
N MET A 232 1.54 -2.32 -25.82
CA MET A 232 2.47 -2.13 -24.71
C MET A 232 3.85 -1.66 -25.21
N ALA A 233 4.42 -2.33 -26.20
CA ALA A 233 5.72 -1.95 -26.77
C ALA A 233 5.69 -0.51 -27.30
N ARG A 234 4.63 -0.13 -28.00
CA ARG A 234 4.48 1.24 -28.51
C ARG A 234 4.32 2.27 -27.41
N ALA A 235 3.57 1.96 -26.35
CA ALA A 235 3.45 2.85 -25.19
C ALA A 235 4.81 3.07 -24.48
N ILE A 236 5.58 1.99 -24.32
CA ILE A 236 6.94 2.07 -23.76
C ILE A 236 7.86 2.91 -24.67
N GLU A 237 7.83 2.69 -25.97
CA GLU A 237 8.60 3.47 -26.93
C GLU A 237 8.30 4.96 -26.84
N VAL A 238 7.03 5.35 -26.79
CA VAL A 238 6.63 6.74 -26.61
C VAL A 238 7.14 7.32 -25.30
N ALA A 239 7.00 6.57 -24.22
CA ALA A 239 7.48 7.01 -22.90
C ALA A 239 9.00 7.18 -22.85
N LEU A 240 9.76 6.29 -23.49
CA LEU A 240 11.24 6.34 -23.56
C LEU A 240 11.76 7.45 -24.48
N ASN A 241 10.96 7.95 -25.42
CA ASN A 241 11.28 9.10 -26.25
C ASN A 241 10.70 10.41 -25.69
N GLY A 242 9.99 10.36 -24.58
CA GLY A 242 9.41 11.52 -23.93
C GLY A 242 10.39 12.23 -23.00
N ARG A 243 10.01 13.44 -22.58
CA ARG A 243 10.81 14.27 -21.66
C ARG A 243 11.02 13.65 -20.28
N HIS A 244 10.21 12.67 -19.88
CA HIS A 244 10.27 11.97 -18.60
C HIS A 244 10.87 10.57 -18.72
N ALA A 245 11.58 10.28 -19.80
CA ALA A 245 12.27 9.01 -20.02
C ALA A 245 13.27 8.65 -18.90
N PRO A 246 14.07 9.59 -18.36
CA PRO A 246 14.97 9.31 -17.25
C PRO A 246 14.22 8.81 -15.99
N GLU A 247 13.12 9.46 -15.61
CA GLU A 247 12.31 9.09 -14.45
C GLU A 247 11.69 7.70 -14.64
N MET A 248 11.18 7.41 -15.85
CA MET A 248 10.65 6.10 -16.17
C MET A 248 11.73 5.02 -16.05
N LEU A 249 12.88 5.19 -16.67
CA LEU A 249 14.00 4.22 -16.63
C LEU A 249 14.48 3.99 -15.18
N MET A 250 14.63 5.06 -14.40
CA MET A 250 15.07 4.97 -13.01
C MET A 250 14.03 4.30 -12.11
N SER A 251 12.75 4.29 -12.49
CA SER A 251 11.70 3.65 -11.71
C SER A 251 11.67 2.13 -11.87
N LEU A 252 12.14 1.59 -12.99
CA LEU A 252 12.07 0.16 -13.26
C LEU A 252 13.06 -0.64 -12.40
N PRO A 253 12.69 -1.83 -11.90
CA PRO A 253 13.60 -2.74 -11.23
C PRO A 253 14.71 -3.21 -12.18
N VAL A 254 15.93 -3.30 -11.65
CA VAL A 254 17.10 -3.76 -12.42
C VAL A 254 17.47 -5.18 -11.98
N ALA A 255 17.53 -6.10 -12.95
CA ALA A 255 17.85 -7.50 -12.70
C ALA A 255 19.22 -7.66 -12.01
N GLY A 256 19.26 -8.45 -10.94
CA GLY A 256 20.45 -8.69 -10.13
C GLY A 256 20.91 -7.51 -9.27
N VAL A 257 20.19 -6.37 -9.27
CA VAL A 257 20.59 -5.14 -8.58
C VAL A 257 19.58 -4.69 -7.55
N ASP A 258 18.33 -4.44 -7.95
CA ASP A 258 17.36 -3.85 -7.05
C ASP A 258 15.89 -4.26 -7.30
N GLY A 259 15.01 -3.79 -6.42
CA GLY A 259 13.58 -4.01 -6.50
C GLY A 259 13.20 -5.48 -6.52
N THR A 260 12.07 -5.80 -7.13
CA THR A 260 11.56 -7.17 -7.28
C THR A 260 12.40 -8.05 -8.24
N MET A 261 13.38 -7.45 -8.90
CA MET A 261 14.32 -8.16 -9.80
C MET A 261 15.69 -8.42 -9.17
N ARG A 262 15.91 -8.03 -7.90
CA ARG A 262 17.21 -8.13 -7.21
C ARG A 262 17.82 -9.53 -7.26
N ASP A 263 17.00 -10.55 -7.13
CA ASP A 263 17.44 -11.94 -7.05
C ASP A 263 17.37 -12.68 -8.40
N ARG A 264 16.91 -11.99 -9.45
CA ARG A 264 16.79 -12.57 -10.79
C ARG A 264 18.04 -12.30 -11.64
N LEU A 265 18.43 -13.27 -12.43
CA LEU A 265 19.54 -13.18 -13.39
C LEU A 265 20.89 -12.80 -12.74
N LYS A 266 21.09 -13.10 -11.45
CA LYS A 266 22.39 -12.90 -10.79
C LYS A 266 23.48 -13.69 -11.53
N GLY A 267 24.60 -13.01 -11.83
CA GLY A 267 25.75 -13.64 -12.51
C GLY A 267 25.57 -13.89 -14.01
N THR A 268 24.46 -13.50 -14.62
CA THR A 268 24.33 -13.51 -16.08
C THR A 268 24.80 -12.16 -16.65
N ARG A 269 25.41 -12.19 -17.83
CA ARG A 269 25.64 -10.96 -18.61
C ARG A 269 24.31 -10.55 -19.22
N ALA A 270 23.83 -9.35 -18.87
CA ALA A 270 22.71 -8.72 -19.54
C ALA A 270 23.11 -8.23 -20.93
#